data_46f7fce3fa1c8bdc7330d78ad9ccee3f
#
_entry.id   46f7fce3fa1c8bdc7330d78ad9ccee3f
#
_cell.length_a   1.000
_cell.length_b   1.000
_cell.length_c   1.000
_cell.angle_alpha   90.00
_cell.angle_beta   90.00
_cell.angle_gamma   90.00
#
_symmetry.space_group_name_H-M   'P 1'
#
loop_
_entity.id
_entity.type
_entity.pdbx_description
1 polymer ?
#
loop_
_entity_poly.entity_id
_entity_poly.type
_entity_poly.pdbx_seq_one_letter_code
_entity_poly.pdbx_strand_id
1 'polypeptide(L)'
;MIKVAVLDDYQNAFEEVVDTEKLKNKFDFKIFNKAFIDENEAIEALEEFEVLFIMRERTPITKNLLENLPNLKYIMTSGMRNNSINLELTKKKGILVCGTEINSNPAAEITWTLILGLLRNVKQEIDNMFQGYWQTTIGTELKGKMLGVIGLGKIGTQVAKVGKAFGMEVCAWSENLNLSHANELGVLPMSKDCLLYTSDAADE
;
A
#
# COMPACT_ATOMS: atom_id res chain seq x y z
N MET A 1 27.68 -8.08 -16.35
CA MET A 1 26.25 -7.75 -16.29
C MET A 1 26.01 -7.01 -14.99
N ILE A 2 25.10 -6.04 -14.98
CA ILE A 2 24.73 -5.30 -13.77
C ILE A 2 23.84 -6.20 -12.89
N LYS A 3 24.26 -6.45 -11.65
CA LYS A 3 23.49 -7.28 -10.71
C LYS A 3 22.38 -6.48 -10.08
N VAL A 4 21.15 -6.97 -10.21
CA VAL A 4 19.92 -6.34 -9.71
C VAL A 4 19.23 -7.25 -8.72
N ALA A 5 19.06 -6.79 -7.49
CA ALA A 5 18.23 -7.46 -6.50
C ALA A 5 16.81 -6.87 -6.53
N VAL A 6 15.81 -7.71 -6.75
CA VAL A 6 14.38 -7.35 -6.61
C VAL A 6 13.90 -7.85 -5.27
N LEU A 7 13.57 -6.93 -4.36
CA LEU A 7 13.22 -7.26 -2.99
C LEU A 7 11.70 -7.34 -2.79
N ASP A 8 11.30 -8.21 -1.88
CA ASP A 8 9.92 -8.29 -1.37
C ASP A 8 8.85 -8.62 -2.43
N ASP A 9 9.21 -9.35 -3.46
CA ASP A 9 8.24 -9.82 -4.47
C ASP A 9 7.45 -11.04 -3.96
N TYR A 10 6.67 -10.84 -2.90
CA TYR A 10 5.89 -11.91 -2.23
C TYR A 10 4.85 -12.58 -3.14
N GLN A 11 4.49 -11.92 -4.22
CA GLN A 11 3.47 -12.38 -5.17
C GLN A 11 4.07 -13.04 -6.41
N ASN A 12 5.42 -13.04 -6.57
CA ASN A 12 6.12 -13.47 -7.76
C ASN A 12 5.65 -12.71 -9.03
N ALA A 13 5.37 -11.41 -8.86
CA ALA A 13 4.78 -10.59 -9.90
C ALA A 13 5.82 -9.93 -10.82
N PHE A 14 7.09 -9.87 -10.41
CA PHE A 14 8.11 -9.13 -11.16
C PHE A 14 8.29 -9.66 -12.57
N GLU A 15 8.40 -10.98 -12.74
CA GLU A 15 8.58 -11.61 -14.05
C GLU A 15 7.30 -11.60 -14.91
N GLU A 16 6.12 -11.41 -14.29
CA GLU A 16 4.86 -11.25 -15.03
C GLU A 16 4.74 -9.86 -15.68
N VAL A 17 5.34 -8.83 -15.05
CA VAL A 17 5.19 -7.44 -15.49
C VAL A 17 6.45 -6.89 -16.17
N VAL A 18 7.62 -7.49 -15.95
CA VAL A 18 8.90 -7.09 -16.53
C VAL A 18 9.37 -8.16 -17.50
N ASP A 19 9.58 -7.79 -18.75
CA ASP A 19 10.16 -8.67 -19.76
C ASP A 19 11.67 -8.81 -19.51
N THR A 20 12.02 -9.69 -18.57
CA THR A 20 13.40 -9.95 -18.16
C THR A 20 14.24 -10.52 -19.30
N GLU A 21 13.62 -11.25 -20.25
CA GLU A 21 14.31 -11.82 -21.42
C GLU A 21 14.93 -10.74 -22.31
N LYS A 22 14.24 -9.60 -22.50
CA LYS A 22 14.80 -8.46 -23.25
C LYS A 22 15.96 -7.78 -22.55
N LEU A 23 16.05 -7.94 -21.24
CA LEU A 23 17.02 -7.26 -20.40
C LEU A 23 18.23 -8.12 -20.02
N LYS A 24 18.17 -9.45 -20.20
CA LYS A 24 19.17 -10.43 -19.75
C LYS A 24 20.58 -10.21 -20.28
N ASN A 25 20.74 -9.51 -21.40
CA ASN A 25 22.06 -9.19 -21.94
C ASN A 25 22.79 -8.07 -21.16
N LYS A 26 22.07 -7.30 -20.34
CA LYS A 26 22.61 -6.16 -19.59
C LYS A 26 22.50 -6.36 -18.07
N PHE A 27 21.46 -7.03 -17.62
CA PHE A 27 21.10 -7.17 -16.22
C PHE A 27 21.02 -8.65 -15.82
N ASP A 28 21.47 -8.91 -14.61
CA ASP A 28 21.35 -10.19 -13.92
C ASP A 28 20.41 -9.97 -12.71
N PHE A 29 19.21 -10.53 -12.80
CA PHE A 29 18.14 -10.33 -11.80
C PHE A 29 18.15 -11.48 -10.80
N LYS A 30 18.17 -11.15 -9.52
CA LYS A 30 17.86 -12.08 -8.43
C LYS A 30 16.65 -11.56 -7.67
N ILE A 31 15.61 -12.40 -7.59
CA ILE A 31 14.33 -12.05 -6.98
C ILE A 31 14.26 -12.66 -5.59
N PHE A 32 13.96 -11.82 -4.60
CA PHE A 32 13.75 -12.20 -3.22
C PHE A 32 12.24 -12.12 -2.92
N ASN A 33 11.59 -13.27 -2.82
CA ASN A 33 10.14 -13.37 -2.57
C ASN A 33 9.79 -13.56 -1.09
N LYS A 34 10.76 -13.45 -0.23
CA LYS A 34 10.56 -13.48 1.23
C LYS A 34 11.30 -12.32 1.86
N ALA A 35 10.77 -11.82 2.98
CA ALA A 35 11.50 -10.87 3.79
C ALA A 35 12.76 -11.52 4.36
N PHE A 36 13.82 -10.72 4.56
CA PHE A 36 14.97 -11.12 5.32
C PHE A 36 14.61 -11.28 6.79
N ILE A 37 15.24 -12.23 7.47
CA ILE A 37 15.01 -12.50 8.90
C ILE A 37 15.50 -11.31 9.74
N ASP A 38 16.64 -10.77 9.36
CA ASP A 38 17.25 -9.60 9.99
C ASP A 38 18.11 -8.80 9.00
N GLU A 39 18.71 -7.73 9.49
CA GLU A 39 19.55 -6.83 8.67
C GLU A 39 20.87 -7.48 8.25
N ASN A 40 21.42 -8.40 9.05
CA ASN A 40 22.68 -9.07 8.72
C ASN A 40 22.49 -10.01 7.52
N GLU A 41 21.39 -10.76 7.51
CA GLU A 41 21.01 -11.57 6.34
C GLU A 41 20.83 -10.71 5.10
N ALA A 42 20.21 -9.53 5.23
CA ALA A 42 20.06 -8.60 4.12
C ALA A 42 21.41 -8.09 3.60
N ILE A 43 22.33 -7.74 4.49
CA ILE A 43 23.69 -7.29 4.12
C ILE A 43 24.41 -8.40 3.35
N GLU A 44 24.48 -9.60 3.89
CA GLU A 44 25.15 -10.74 3.26
C GLU A 44 24.54 -11.07 1.89
N ALA A 45 23.22 -11.06 1.81
CA ALA A 45 22.51 -11.40 0.58
C ALA A 45 22.63 -10.34 -0.51
N LEU A 46 22.86 -9.06 -0.14
CA LEU A 46 22.80 -7.91 -1.05
C LEU A 46 24.17 -7.30 -1.37
N GLU A 47 25.25 -7.72 -0.74
CA GLU A 47 26.60 -7.13 -0.86
C GLU A 47 27.09 -7.03 -2.32
N GLU A 48 26.76 -8.01 -3.14
CA GLU A 48 27.24 -8.08 -4.52
C GLU A 48 26.43 -7.24 -5.54
N PHE A 49 25.27 -6.68 -5.15
CA PHE A 49 24.36 -6.02 -6.05
C PHE A 49 24.68 -4.54 -6.26
N GLU A 50 24.50 -4.11 -7.51
CA GLU A 50 24.69 -2.72 -7.91
C GLU A 50 23.36 -1.94 -7.87
N VAL A 51 22.23 -2.65 -7.99
CA VAL A 51 20.90 -2.07 -8.05
C VAL A 51 19.97 -2.83 -7.09
N LEU A 52 19.24 -2.08 -6.27
CA LEU A 52 18.11 -2.60 -5.50
C LEU A 52 16.81 -2.09 -6.12
N PHE A 53 15.92 -3.00 -6.46
CA PHE A 53 14.53 -2.70 -6.77
C PHE A 53 13.69 -3.06 -5.55
N ILE A 54 13.17 -2.04 -4.84
CA ILE A 54 12.48 -2.22 -3.56
C ILE A 54 10.98 -1.94 -3.67
N MET A 55 10.20 -2.72 -2.94
CA MET A 55 8.75 -2.63 -2.92
C MET A 55 8.29 -1.79 -1.72
N ARG A 56 8.11 -0.48 -1.94
CA ARG A 56 7.69 0.45 -0.89
C ARG A 56 8.64 0.40 0.32
N GLU A 57 8.11 0.51 1.51
CA GLU A 57 8.84 0.47 2.78
C GLU A 57 8.94 -0.94 3.39
N ARG A 58 8.84 -2.03 2.58
CA ARG A 58 8.84 -3.41 3.10
C ARG A 58 10.17 -3.78 3.72
N THR A 59 11.27 -3.57 2.99
CA THR A 59 12.63 -3.70 3.53
C THR A 59 13.14 -2.33 3.97
N PRO A 60 13.51 -2.13 5.25
CA PRO A 60 14.11 -0.88 5.72
C PRO A 60 15.50 -0.67 5.11
N ILE A 61 15.69 0.45 4.43
CA ILE A 61 17.01 0.85 3.86
C ILE A 61 17.73 1.72 4.89
N THR A 62 18.21 1.06 5.92
CA THR A 62 18.85 1.71 7.06
C THR A 62 20.22 2.29 6.70
N LYS A 63 20.77 3.09 7.62
CA LYS A 63 22.14 3.58 7.51
C LYS A 63 23.14 2.42 7.49
N ASN A 64 23.00 1.45 8.39
CA ASN A 64 23.89 0.32 8.52
C ASN A 64 23.88 -0.55 7.25
N LEU A 65 22.70 -0.86 6.70
CA LEU A 65 22.58 -1.56 5.43
C LEU A 65 23.31 -0.80 4.32
N LEU A 66 23.08 0.50 4.15
CA LEU A 66 23.73 1.32 3.13
C LEU A 66 25.26 1.39 3.30
N GLU A 67 25.77 1.39 4.53
CA GLU A 67 27.21 1.42 4.80
C GLU A 67 27.90 0.11 4.42
N ASN A 68 27.19 -1.00 4.48
CA ASN A 68 27.70 -2.35 4.20
C ASN A 68 27.42 -2.87 2.78
N LEU A 69 26.84 -2.04 1.90
CA LEU A 69 26.65 -2.37 0.48
C LEU A 69 27.61 -1.56 -0.40
N PRO A 70 28.88 -2.00 -0.57
CA PRO A 70 29.91 -1.22 -1.24
C PRO A 70 29.69 -1.08 -2.75
N ASN A 71 28.96 -2.02 -3.37
CA ASN A 71 28.71 -2.06 -4.81
C ASN A 71 27.46 -1.30 -5.23
N LEU A 72 26.63 -0.87 -4.27
CA LEU A 72 25.33 -0.27 -4.54
C LEU A 72 25.45 1.10 -5.20
N LYS A 73 24.80 1.26 -6.36
CA LYS A 73 24.78 2.48 -7.17
C LYS A 73 23.41 3.06 -7.35
N TYR A 74 22.37 2.21 -7.38
CA TYR A 74 20.99 2.61 -7.66
C TYR A 74 20.02 1.95 -6.72
N ILE A 75 19.01 2.73 -6.27
CA ILE A 75 17.84 2.22 -5.58
C ILE A 75 16.61 2.67 -6.39
N MET A 76 15.84 1.70 -6.86
CA MET A 76 14.56 1.93 -7.50
C MET A 76 13.44 1.53 -6.54
N THR A 77 12.56 2.47 -6.21
CA THR A 77 11.43 2.19 -5.31
C THR A 77 10.10 2.28 -6.04
N SER A 78 9.19 1.37 -5.77
CA SER A 78 7.81 1.49 -6.21
C SER A 78 7.13 2.62 -5.44
N GLY A 79 6.85 3.73 -6.16
CA GLY A 79 6.32 4.97 -5.59
C GLY A 79 7.37 6.08 -5.47
N MET A 80 6.89 7.33 -5.60
CA MET A 80 7.75 8.53 -5.60
C MET A 80 8.27 8.90 -4.20
N ARG A 81 7.71 8.35 -3.14
CA ARG A 81 8.13 8.61 -1.76
C ARG A 81 8.35 7.29 -1.06
N ASN A 82 9.48 7.19 -0.37
CA ASN A 82 9.82 6.06 0.49
C ASN A 82 10.56 6.60 1.72
N ASN A 83 9.90 6.54 2.86
CA ASN A 83 10.42 7.09 4.12
C ASN A 83 11.48 6.18 4.77
N SER A 84 11.65 4.96 4.27
CA SER A 84 12.68 4.04 4.76
C SER A 84 14.07 4.32 4.20
N ILE A 85 14.19 5.21 3.20
CA ILE A 85 15.47 5.51 2.54
C ILE A 85 16.06 6.80 3.12
N ASN A 86 17.28 6.72 3.63
CA ASN A 86 18.02 7.91 4.04
C ASN A 86 18.62 8.61 2.81
N LEU A 87 17.87 9.57 2.23
CA LEU A 87 18.25 10.29 1.01
C LEU A 87 19.52 11.14 1.16
N GLU A 88 19.82 11.64 2.36
CA GLU A 88 21.07 12.39 2.60
C GLU A 88 22.30 11.47 2.52
N LEU A 89 22.18 10.28 3.10
CA LEU A 89 23.25 9.30 3.07
C LEU A 89 23.44 8.72 1.66
N THR A 90 22.36 8.39 0.96
CA THR A 90 22.46 7.90 -0.44
C THR A 90 23.14 8.93 -1.31
N LYS A 91 22.79 10.22 -1.17
CA LYS A 91 23.45 11.31 -1.90
C LYS A 91 24.94 11.43 -1.56
N LYS A 92 25.33 11.32 -0.29
CA LYS A 92 26.74 11.34 0.15
C LYS A 92 27.56 10.19 -0.42
N LYS A 93 26.93 9.03 -0.58
CA LYS A 93 27.56 7.83 -1.15
C LYS A 93 27.51 7.76 -2.69
N GLY A 94 26.87 8.74 -3.35
CA GLY A 94 26.70 8.75 -4.81
C GLY A 94 25.67 7.72 -5.31
N ILE A 95 24.80 7.20 -4.44
CA ILE A 95 23.74 6.26 -4.80
C ILE A 95 22.55 7.05 -5.33
N LEU A 96 22.13 6.76 -6.56
CA LEU A 96 20.95 7.39 -7.16
C LEU A 96 19.69 6.68 -6.71
N VAL A 97 18.68 7.48 -6.31
CA VAL A 97 17.37 6.97 -5.90
C VAL A 97 16.32 7.44 -6.89
N CYS A 98 15.58 6.48 -7.46
CA CYS A 98 14.50 6.73 -8.41
C CYS A 98 13.20 6.12 -7.89
N GLY A 99 12.08 6.82 -8.08
CA GLY A 99 10.75 6.32 -7.76
C GLY A 99 9.85 6.24 -9.00
N THR A 100 8.81 5.41 -8.91
CA THR A 100 7.78 5.29 -9.96
C THR A 100 6.52 6.06 -9.58
N GLU A 101 5.67 6.33 -10.56
CA GLU A 101 4.31 6.78 -10.28
C GLU A 101 3.50 5.73 -9.52
N ILE A 102 2.50 6.18 -8.77
CA ILE A 102 1.63 5.32 -7.98
C ILE A 102 0.21 5.37 -8.56
N ASN A 103 -0.35 4.19 -8.82
CA ASN A 103 -1.78 4.04 -9.02
C ASN A 103 -2.47 3.84 -7.66
N SER A 104 -3.40 4.73 -7.30
CA SER A 104 -4.15 4.67 -6.04
C SER A 104 -5.46 3.88 -6.13
N ASN A 105 -5.89 3.49 -7.33
CA ASN A 105 -7.17 2.80 -7.53
C ASN A 105 -7.25 1.46 -6.80
N PRO A 106 -6.24 0.58 -6.86
CA PRO A 106 -6.30 -0.71 -6.14
C PRO A 106 -6.51 -0.57 -4.65
N ALA A 107 -5.98 0.50 -4.01
CA ALA A 107 -6.18 0.74 -2.57
C ALA A 107 -7.63 1.13 -2.24
N ALA A 108 -8.29 1.88 -3.10
CA ALA A 108 -9.71 2.20 -2.93
C ALA A 108 -10.59 0.98 -3.22
N GLU A 109 -10.25 0.17 -4.21
CA GLU A 109 -10.97 -1.05 -4.57
C GLU A 109 -10.93 -2.09 -3.45
N ILE A 110 -9.75 -2.36 -2.88
CA ILE A 110 -9.64 -3.29 -1.76
C ILE A 110 -10.35 -2.77 -0.50
N THR A 111 -10.34 -1.44 -0.27
CA THR A 111 -11.11 -0.84 0.82
C THR A 111 -12.59 -1.17 0.69
N TRP A 112 -13.18 -1.00 -0.48
CA TRP A 112 -14.59 -1.33 -0.71
C TRP A 112 -14.86 -2.83 -0.71
N THR A 113 -13.93 -3.63 -1.18
CA THR A 113 -14.01 -5.10 -1.08
C THR A 113 -14.13 -5.54 0.38
N LEU A 114 -13.31 -4.94 1.26
CA LEU A 114 -13.33 -5.26 2.70
C LEU A 114 -14.61 -4.75 3.37
N ILE A 115 -15.03 -3.50 3.11
CA ILE A 115 -16.27 -2.93 3.67
C ILE A 115 -17.49 -3.78 3.29
N LEU A 116 -17.64 -4.07 2.00
CA LEU A 116 -18.76 -4.89 1.50
C LEU A 116 -18.66 -6.33 2.00
N GLY A 117 -17.46 -6.91 2.00
CA GLY A 117 -17.22 -8.25 2.50
C GLY A 117 -17.62 -8.42 3.95
N LEU A 118 -17.28 -7.44 4.78
CA LEU A 118 -17.61 -7.42 6.21
C LEU A 118 -19.11 -7.23 6.43
N LEU A 119 -19.69 -6.16 5.89
CA LEU A 119 -21.10 -5.80 6.12
C LEU A 119 -22.09 -6.79 5.48
N ARG A 120 -21.68 -7.53 4.48
CA ARG A 120 -22.50 -8.57 3.83
C ARG A 120 -22.14 -9.99 4.30
N ASN A 121 -21.28 -10.13 5.31
CA ASN A 121 -20.83 -11.42 5.86
C ASN A 121 -20.31 -12.39 4.77
N VAL A 122 -19.64 -11.87 3.73
CA VAL A 122 -19.30 -12.63 2.52
C VAL A 122 -18.45 -13.86 2.85
N LYS A 123 -17.45 -13.72 3.74
CA LYS A 123 -16.62 -14.86 4.14
C LYS A 123 -17.47 -15.96 4.80
N GLN A 124 -18.32 -15.61 5.73
CA GLN A 124 -19.17 -16.58 6.44
C GLN A 124 -20.14 -17.27 5.49
N GLU A 125 -20.77 -16.55 4.58
CA GLU A 125 -21.68 -17.12 3.60
C GLU A 125 -20.94 -18.08 2.62
N ILE A 126 -19.71 -17.74 2.21
CA ILE A 126 -18.87 -18.63 1.40
C ILE A 126 -18.53 -19.90 2.17
N ASP A 127 -18.06 -19.81 3.40
CA ASP A 127 -17.71 -20.96 4.22
C ASP A 127 -18.93 -21.86 4.46
N ASN A 128 -20.09 -21.27 4.71
CA ASN A 128 -21.34 -21.98 4.90
C ASN A 128 -21.82 -22.67 3.62
N MET A 129 -21.66 -22.05 2.45
CA MET A 129 -21.95 -22.67 1.15
C MET A 129 -21.14 -23.93 0.92
N PHE A 130 -19.84 -23.92 1.25
CA PHE A 130 -19.01 -25.13 1.16
C PHE A 130 -19.47 -26.26 2.10
N GLN A 131 -20.19 -25.91 3.17
CA GLN A 131 -20.76 -26.86 4.12
C GLN A 131 -22.20 -27.29 3.74
N GLY A 132 -22.73 -26.78 2.62
CA GLY A 132 -24.09 -27.10 2.15
C GLY A 132 -25.21 -26.22 2.73
N TYR A 133 -24.87 -25.13 3.44
CA TYR A 133 -25.82 -24.16 3.94
C TYR A 133 -26.03 -23.02 2.93
N TRP A 134 -27.19 -22.36 3.01
CA TRP A 134 -27.56 -21.29 2.11
C TRP A 134 -28.28 -20.15 2.85
N GLN A 135 -27.85 -18.90 2.61
CA GLN A 135 -28.44 -17.69 3.19
C GLN A 135 -28.58 -17.74 4.72
N THR A 136 -27.46 -17.92 5.41
CA THR A 136 -27.43 -18.13 6.86
C THR A 136 -27.34 -16.86 7.68
N THR A 137 -26.97 -15.73 7.05
CA THR A 137 -26.80 -14.45 7.73
C THR A 137 -27.62 -13.33 7.12
N ILE A 138 -27.83 -12.27 7.89
CA ILE A 138 -28.45 -11.03 7.43
C ILE A 138 -27.35 -9.96 7.43
N GLY A 139 -27.03 -9.43 6.24
CA GLY A 139 -26.04 -8.36 6.11
C GLY A 139 -26.60 -6.99 6.43
N THR A 140 -25.71 -6.05 6.71
CA THR A 140 -26.04 -4.64 6.96
C THR A 140 -26.13 -3.85 5.66
N GLU A 141 -27.17 -3.03 5.51
CA GLU A 141 -27.32 -2.11 4.39
C GLU A 141 -26.46 -0.84 4.60
N LEU A 142 -25.86 -0.33 3.53
CA LEU A 142 -25.02 0.87 3.57
C LEU A 142 -25.81 2.18 3.48
N LYS A 143 -26.94 2.18 2.79
CA LYS A 143 -27.74 3.38 2.56
C LYS A 143 -28.16 4.01 3.89
N GLY A 144 -27.90 5.31 4.03
CA GLY A 144 -28.19 6.09 5.23
C GLY A 144 -27.20 5.86 6.39
N LYS A 145 -26.21 4.98 6.23
CA LYS A 145 -25.14 4.80 7.20
C LYS A 145 -24.08 5.88 7.04
N MET A 146 -23.36 6.17 8.12
CA MET A 146 -22.26 7.14 8.11
C MET A 146 -20.93 6.47 7.83
N LEU A 147 -20.19 7.00 6.85
CA LEU A 147 -18.81 6.60 6.53
C LEU A 147 -17.83 7.65 7.03
N GLY A 148 -17.06 7.31 8.05
CA GLY A 148 -15.96 8.14 8.54
C GLY A 148 -14.67 7.89 7.75
N VAL A 149 -14.08 8.94 7.20
CA VAL A 149 -12.83 8.88 6.42
C VAL A 149 -11.72 9.64 7.14
N ILE A 150 -10.73 8.91 7.65
CA ILE A 150 -9.51 9.49 8.21
C ILE A 150 -8.50 9.72 7.09
N GLY A 151 -8.37 10.98 6.66
CA GLY A 151 -7.51 11.36 5.54
C GLY A 151 -8.25 11.46 4.20
N LEU A 152 -8.68 12.67 3.82
CA LEU A 152 -9.36 12.96 2.54
C LEU A 152 -8.37 13.30 1.42
N GLY A 153 -7.31 12.49 1.29
CA GLY A 153 -6.34 12.55 0.19
C GLY A 153 -6.80 11.78 -1.06
N LYS A 154 -5.87 11.37 -1.91
CA LYS A 154 -6.19 10.67 -3.17
C LYS A 154 -7.06 9.42 -2.97
N ILE A 155 -6.71 8.57 -2.01
CA ILE A 155 -7.46 7.33 -1.71
C ILE A 155 -8.77 7.65 -1.01
N GLY A 156 -8.73 8.45 0.09
CA GLY A 156 -9.94 8.80 0.83
C GLY A 156 -10.99 9.51 -0.02
N THR A 157 -10.58 10.34 -0.98
CA THR A 157 -11.48 10.96 -1.96
C THR A 157 -12.20 9.92 -2.82
N GLN A 158 -11.50 8.88 -3.29
CA GLN A 158 -12.10 7.82 -4.08
C GLN A 158 -13.09 6.99 -3.24
N VAL A 159 -12.68 6.63 -2.02
CA VAL A 159 -13.53 5.90 -1.07
C VAL A 159 -14.79 6.70 -0.75
N ALA A 160 -14.66 7.99 -0.46
CA ALA A 160 -15.78 8.89 -0.18
C ALA A 160 -16.79 8.97 -1.34
N LYS A 161 -16.31 9.10 -2.59
CA LYS A 161 -17.17 9.13 -3.79
C LYS A 161 -18.00 7.87 -3.93
N VAL A 162 -17.42 6.70 -3.71
CA VAL A 162 -18.13 5.42 -3.78
C VAL A 162 -19.13 5.28 -2.62
N GLY A 163 -18.76 5.71 -1.40
CA GLY A 163 -19.69 5.74 -0.27
C GLY A 163 -20.94 6.56 -0.55
N LYS A 164 -20.77 7.73 -1.15
CA LYS A 164 -21.90 8.56 -1.58
C LYS A 164 -22.75 7.88 -2.64
N ALA A 165 -22.13 7.16 -3.58
CA ALA A 165 -22.87 6.39 -4.59
C ALA A 165 -23.71 5.26 -3.99
N PHE A 166 -23.30 4.69 -2.85
CA PHE A 166 -24.09 3.75 -2.04
C PHE A 166 -25.16 4.44 -1.19
N GLY A 167 -25.28 5.77 -1.24
CA GLY A 167 -26.26 6.53 -0.45
C GLY A 167 -25.86 6.69 1.02
N MET A 168 -24.57 6.59 1.33
CA MET A 168 -24.05 6.86 2.67
C MET A 168 -23.89 8.36 2.93
N GLU A 169 -24.00 8.77 4.18
CA GLU A 169 -23.48 10.04 4.65
C GLU A 169 -21.96 9.89 4.86
N VAL A 170 -21.18 10.84 4.31
CA VAL A 170 -19.73 10.75 4.42
C VAL A 170 -19.19 11.93 5.21
N CYS A 171 -18.43 11.63 6.25
CA CYS A 171 -17.68 12.61 7.01
C CYS A 171 -16.17 12.34 6.94
N ALA A 172 -15.36 13.37 7.14
CA ALA A 172 -13.91 13.23 7.08
C ALA A 172 -13.19 14.09 8.10
N TRP A 173 -12.06 13.55 8.54
CA TRP A 173 -11.05 14.27 9.29
C TRP A 173 -9.66 14.04 8.72
N SER A 174 -8.84 15.06 8.69
CA SER A 174 -7.38 14.94 8.58
C SER A 174 -6.73 16.16 9.22
N GLU A 175 -5.46 16.03 9.62
CA GLU A 175 -4.70 17.12 10.25
C GLU A 175 -4.69 18.40 9.38
N ASN A 176 -4.61 18.22 8.07
CA ASN A 176 -4.60 19.32 7.08
C ASN A 176 -5.77 19.18 6.10
N LEU A 177 -7.00 19.06 6.62
CA LEU A 177 -8.19 18.90 5.79
C LEU A 177 -8.45 20.15 4.95
N ASN A 178 -8.49 20.00 3.65
CA ASN A 178 -8.92 21.06 2.74
C ASN A 178 -10.46 21.14 2.74
N LEU A 179 -10.99 22.17 3.39
CA LEU A 179 -12.42 22.37 3.55
C LEU A 179 -13.14 22.63 2.22
N SER A 180 -12.52 23.35 1.26
CA SER A 180 -13.10 23.56 -0.07
C SER A 180 -13.27 22.23 -0.80
N HIS A 181 -12.24 21.40 -0.79
CA HIS A 181 -12.29 20.07 -1.39
C HIS A 181 -13.33 19.15 -0.73
N ALA A 182 -13.43 19.16 0.60
CA ALA A 182 -14.45 18.40 1.32
C ALA A 182 -15.86 18.85 0.92
N ASN A 183 -16.10 20.16 0.87
CA ASN A 183 -17.38 20.73 0.47
C ASN A 183 -17.77 20.40 -0.98
N GLU A 184 -16.81 20.50 -1.93
CA GLU A 184 -17.02 20.12 -3.33
C GLU A 184 -17.45 18.66 -3.49
N LEU A 185 -16.92 17.78 -2.63
CA LEU A 185 -17.28 16.36 -2.59
C LEU A 185 -18.58 16.11 -1.82
N GLY A 186 -19.12 17.12 -1.13
CA GLY A 186 -20.25 16.97 -0.22
C GLY A 186 -19.92 16.04 0.95
N VAL A 187 -18.71 16.10 1.46
CA VAL A 187 -18.21 15.37 2.65
C VAL A 187 -18.23 16.32 3.83
N LEU A 188 -18.78 15.88 4.96
CA LEU A 188 -18.88 16.68 6.17
C LEU A 188 -17.54 16.74 6.90
N PRO A 189 -16.91 17.93 7.06
CA PRO A 189 -15.73 18.06 7.90
C PRO A 189 -16.08 17.82 9.36
N MET A 190 -15.31 16.99 10.06
CA MET A 190 -15.49 16.75 11.49
C MET A 190 -14.17 16.86 12.26
N SER A 191 -14.25 17.06 13.58
CA SER A 191 -13.11 16.82 14.46
C SER A 191 -12.81 15.32 14.55
N LYS A 192 -11.58 14.97 14.93
CA LYS A 192 -11.20 13.56 15.08
C LYS A 192 -12.10 12.82 16.07
N ASP A 193 -12.36 13.46 17.21
CA ASP A 193 -13.17 12.86 18.26
C ASP A 193 -14.62 12.68 17.81
N CYS A 194 -15.24 13.70 17.18
CA CYS A 194 -16.57 13.57 16.64
C CYS A 194 -16.67 12.44 15.60
N LEU A 195 -15.69 12.33 14.70
CA LEU A 195 -15.68 11.28 13.68
C LEU A 195 -15.61 9.88 14.31
N LEU A 196 -14.78 9.69 15.34
CA LEU A 196 -14.63 8.40 16.01
C LEU A 196 -15.89 8.01 16.82
N TYR A 197 -16.61 9.00 17.37
CA TYR A 197 -17.86 8.73 18.14
C TYR A 197 -19.09 8.56 17.25
N THR A 198 -19.11 9.11 16.05
CA THR A 198 -20.30 9.10 15.18
C THR A 198 -20.24 8.07 14.06
N SER A 199 -19.07 7.50 13.77
CA SER A 199 -18.98 6.40 12.83
C SER A 199 -19.44 5.10 13.50
N ASP A 200 -20.27 4.33 12.80
CA ASP A 200 -20.82 3.04 13.31
C ASP A 200 -19.73 1.98 13.64
N ALA A 201 -18.45 2.30 13.50
CA ALA A 201 -17.31 1.48 13.88
C ALA A 201 -16.79 1.78 15.31
N ALA A 202 -17.42 2.68 16.06
CA ALA A 202 -16.95 3.11 17.38
C ALA A 202 -17.46 2.24 18.54
N ASP A 203 -18.34 1.28 18.28
CA ASP A 203 -19.01 0.46 19.29
C ASP A 203 -18.45 -0.98 19.42
N GLU A 204 -17.27 -1.29 18.83
CA GLU A 204 -16.58 -2.58 18.98
C GLU A 204 -15.22 -2.45 19.66
#